data_12654befec94ddfebc7f68a4bb23307e
#
_entry.id   12654befec94ddfebc7f68a4bb23307e
#
_cell.length_a   1.000
_cell.length_b   1.000
_cell.length_c   1.000
_cell.angle_alpha   90.00
_cell.angle_beta   90.00
_cell.angle_gamma   90.00
#
_symmetry.space_group_name_H-M   'P 1'
#
loop_
_entity.id
_entity.type
_entity.pdbx_description
1 polymer ?
#
loop_
_entity_poly.entity_id
_entity_poly.type
_entity_poly.pdbx_seq_one_letter_code
_entity_poly.pdbx_strand_id
1 'polypeptide(L)'
;MFLVARAENFARSNKLSLISLSPNASGTGIFTVASPNSNVDRVLTLPDETGTVDTLQRSGNVLQVVNFQTGTVATGTTVIPQDNTIPQITEGDQYMSLAITPTSALNKLLIQVVAMHGTPTDNSWIVSALFVGSTANALASCVQYESGIDAIRVNTFSHSMVAG
;
A
#
# COMPACT_ATOMS: atom_id res chain seq x y z
N MET A 1 -18.63 -13.75 45.21
CA MET A 1 -19.97 -13.40 44.80
C MET A 1 -20.06 -13.70 43.31
N PHE A 2 -20.62 -14.88 42.97
CA PHE A 2 -20.80 -15.28 41.58
C PHE A 2 -22.10 -14.68 41.05
N LEU A 3 -22.00 -13.81 40.01
CA LEU A 3 -23.16 -13.37 39.30
C LEU A 3 -23.46 -14.34 38.16
N VAL A 4 -24.41 -15.25 38.38
CA VAL A 4 -24.96 -16.09 37.31
C VAL A 4 -26.04 -15.24 36.63
N ALA A 5 -25.72 -14.70 35.48
CA ALA A 5 -26.77 -14.09 34.63
C ALA A 5 -27.63 -15.24 34.07
N ARG A 6 -28.84 -15.41 34.58
CA ARG A 6 -29.82 -16.34 34.02
C ARG A 6 -30.36 -15.73 32.71
N ALA A 7 -30.05 -16.40 31.63
CA ALA A 7 -30.64 -16.12 30.32
C ALA A 7 -32.05 -16.75 30.24
N GLU A 8 -33.05 -16.17 30.90
CA GLU A 8 -34.41 -16.76 30.92
C GLU A 8 -35.41 -16.13 29.94
N ASN A 9 -34.99 -15.23 29.05
CA ASN A 9 -35.96 -14.59 28.13
C ASN A 9 -35.63 -14.65 26.63
N PHE A 10 -34.85 -15.62 26.18
CA PHE A 10 -34.53 -15.77 24.74
C PHE A 10 -35.36 -16.81 23.99
N ALA A 11 -36.45 -17.31 24.57
CA ALA A 11 -37.22 -18.43 24.00
C ALA A 11 -38.46 -17.96 23.21
N ARG A 12 -38.36 -17.00 22.30
CA ARG A 12 -39.50 -16.69 21.39
C ARG A 12 -39.11 -16.13 20.01
N SER A 13 -37.94 -16.39 19.51
CA SER A 13 -37.64 -16.09 18.10
C SER A 13 -36.99 -17.31 17.46
N ASN A 14 -37.64 -17.85 16.44
CA ASN A 14 -37.14 -18.98 15.66
C ASN A 14 -35.87 -18.65 14.81
N LYS A 15 -35.18 -17.55 15.10
CA LYS A 15 -33.92 -17.15 14.47
C LYS A 15 -33.02 -16.50 15.54
N LEU A 16 -32.44 -17.33 16.37
CA LEU A 16 -31.44 -16.88 17.34
C LEU A 16 -30.06 -16.89 16.65
N SER A 17 -29.54 -15.71 16.37
CA SER A 17 -28.10 -15.56 16.11
C SER A 17 -27.38 -15.54 17.44
N LEU A 18 -26.59 -16.56 17.73
CA LEU A 18 -25.89 -16.74 19.01
C LEU A 18 -24.40 -16.41 18.84
N ILE A 19 -23.88 -15.54 19.70
CA ILE A 19 -22.43 -15.41 19.88
C ILE A 19 -22.02 -16.46 20.92
N SER A 20 -21.28 -17.48 20.48
CA SER A 20 -20.68 -18.48 21.36
C SER A 20 -19.19 -18.21 21.51
N LEU A 21 -18.74 -17.98 22.73
CA LEU A 21 -17.33 -17.83 23.07
C LEU A 21 -16.85 -19.13 23.71
N SER A 22 -15.94 -19.83 23.02
CA SER A 22 -15.33 -21.06 23.55
C SER A 22 -13.96 -20.71 24.15
N PRO A 23 -13.75 -20.96 25.45
CA PRO A 23 -12.47 -20.67 26.08
C PRO A 23 -11.37 -21.64 25.60
N ASN A 24 -10.14 -21.14 25.47
CA ASN A 24 -8.99 -21.98 25.24
C ASN A 24 -8.57 -22.60 26.61
N ALA A 25 -8.63 -23.92 26.72
CA ALA A 25 -8.31 -24.64 27.93
C ALA A 25 -6.87 -24.45 28.42
N SER A 26 -5.94 -24.05 27.57
CA SER A 26 -4.52 -23.84 27.85
C SER A 26 -4.14 -22.37 28.04
N GLY A 27 -5.06 -21.43 27.84
CA GLY A 27 -4.78 -20.01 27.95
C GLY A 27 -5.18 -19.42 29.29
N THR A 28 -4.33 -18.58 29.87
CA THR A 28 -4.61 -17.82 31.10
C THR A 28 -5.03 -16.36 30.82
N GLY A 29 -5.04 -15.94 29.56
CA GLY A 29 -5.41 -14.60 29.14
C GLY A 29 -6.92 -14.37 29.10
N ILE A 30 -7.33 -13.13 29.24
CA ILE A 30 -8.73 -12.68 29.12
C ILE A 30 -8.96 -12.12 27.71
N PHE A 31 -9.95 -12.63 27.01
CA PHE A 31 -10.45 -12.02 25.79
C PHE A 31 -11.58 -11.03 26.14
N THR A 32 -11.37 -9.76 25.83
CA THR A 32 -12.34 -8.70 26.13
C THR A 32 -12.90 -8.12 24.83
N VAL A 33 -14.21 -8.11 24.69
CA VAL A 33 -14.93 -7.32 23.69
C VAL A 33 -15.43 -6.06 24.39
N ALA A 34 -14.82 -4.92 24.08
CA ALA A 34 -15.16 -3.64 24.68
C ALA A 34 -15.76 -2.68 23.65
N SER A 35 -16.77 -1.90 24.05
CA SER A 35 -17.24 -0.80 23.23
C SER A 35 -16.26 0.38 23.30
N PRO A 36 -16.10 1.15 22.21
CA PRO A 36 -15.33 2.39 22.27
C PRO A 36 -16.02 3.43 23.17
N ASN A 37 -15.24 4.31 23.77
CA ASN A 37 -15.78 5.47 24.49
C ASN A 37 -16.34 6.48 23.47
N SER A 38 -17.61 6.30 23.12
CA SER A 38 -18.29 7.09 22.09
C SER A 38 -19.77 7.21 22.41
N ASN A 39 -20.35 8.39 22.18
CA ASN A 39 -21.80 8.63 22.28
C ASN A 39 -22.55 8.27 20.98
N VAL A 40 -21.86 7.67 20.01
CA VAL A 40 -22.44 7.26 18.73
C VAL A 40 -22.64 5.76 18.72
N ASP A 41 -23.84 5.30 18.41
CA ASP A 41 -24.17 3.90 18.20
C ASP A 41 -23.36 3.35 17.03
N ARG A 42 -22.79 2.16 17.21
CA ARG A 42 -21.99 1.49 16.20
C ARG A 42 -22.43 0.04 16.06
N VAL A 43 -22.46 -0.43 14.83
CA VAL A 43 -22.79 -1.82 14.51
C VAL A 43 -21.55 -2.48 13.95
N LEU A 44 -21.16 -3.63 14.49
CA LEU A 44 -20.17 -4.53 13.92
C LEU A 44 -20.92 -5.70 13.26
N THR A 45 -20.98 -5.69 11.95
CA THR A 45 -21.52 -6.82 11.19
C THR A 45 -20.41 -7.80 10.87
N LEU A 46 -20.53 -9.03 11.32
CA LEU A 46 -19.61 -10.10 10.96
C LEU A 46 -19.99 -10.69 9.60
N PRO A 47 -19.00 -11.12 8.77
CA PRO A 47 -19.28 -11.77 7.49
C PRO A 47 -20.03 -13.10 7.71
N ASP A 48 -20.90 -13.44 6.76
CA ASP A 48 -21.61 -14.73 6.73
C ASP A 48 -20.74 -15.82 6.09
N GLU A 49 -19.58 -16.05 6.71
CA GLU A 49 -18.61 -17.05 6.27
C GLU A 49 -17.80 -17.60 7.46
N THR A 50 -17.24 -18.79 7.27
CA THR A 50 -16.30 -19.36 8.25
C THR A 50 -14.92 -18.76 8.04
N GLY A 51 -14.40 -18.09 9.07
CA GLY A 51 -13.10 -17.44 8.97
C GLY A 51 -12.56 -17.00 10.32
N THR A 52 -11.40 -16.37 10.27
CA THR A 52 -10.78 -15.72 11.43
C THR A 52 -10.88 -14.21 11.25
N VAL A 53 -11.37 -13.50 12.27
CA VAL A 53 -11.31 -12.04 12.30
C VAL A 53 -9.84 -11.64 12.33
N ASP A 54 -9.39 -11.00 11.26
CA ASP A 54 -8.00 -10.59 11.14
C ASP A 54 -7.75 -9.26 11.86
N THR A 55 -6.56 -9.11 12.39
CA THR A 55 -6.10 -7.86 13.00
C THR A 55 -5.23 -7.09 12.02
N LEU A 56 -5.34 -5.76 12.00
CA LEU A 56 -4.54 -4.89 11.12
C LEU A 56 -3.02 -5.05 11.31
N GLN A 57 -2.59 -5.62 12.42
CA GLN A 57 -1.16 -5.82 12.74
C GLN A 57 -0.62 -7.17 12.30
N ARG A 58 -1.41 -7.98 11.60
CA ARG A 58 -0.94 -9.26 11.10
C ARG A 58 0.12 -9.07 10.02
N SER A 59 1.22 -9.82 10.13
CA SER A 59 2.30 -9.80 9.12
C SER A 59 1.75 -10.19 7.75
N GLY A 60 2.06 -9.40 6.73
CA GLY A 60 1.63 -9.63 5.36
C GLY A 60 0.40 -8.84 4.92
N ASN A 61 -0.28 -8.12 5.82
CA ASN A 61 -1.40 -7.28 5.45
C ASN A 61 -0.95 -6.03 4.70
N VAL A 62 -1.71 -5.65 3.68
CA VAL A 62 -1.59 -4.33 3.06
C VAL A 62 -2.31 -3.32 3.94
N LEU A 63 -1.54 -2.46 4.62
CA LEU A 63 -2.06 -1.49 5.57
C LEU A 63 -2.53 -0.20 4.92
N GLN A 64 -1.90 0.20 3.81
CA GLN A 64 -2.16 1.44 3.11
C GLN A 64 -1.85 1.30 1.64
N VAL A 65 -2.68 1.87 0.80
CA VAL A 65 -2.43 2.03 -0.63
C VAL A 65 -2.63 3.49 -0.98
N VAL A 66 -1.65 4.09 -1.66
CA VAL A 66 -1.76 5.41 -2.29
C VAL A 66 -1.50 5.25 -3.78
N ASN A 67 -2.16 6.04 -4.59
CA ASN A 67 -2.02 5.99 -6.03
C ASN A 67 -1.95 7.40 -6.60
N PHE A 68 -1.12 7.57 -7.63
CA PHE A 68 -1.09 8.76 -8.48
C PHE A 68 -1.20 8.32 -9.92
N GLN A 69 -2.09 8.94 -10.66
CA GLN A 69 -2.27 8.69 -12.07
C GLN A 69 -2.51 10.01 -12.80
N THR A 70 -1.85 10.19 -13.93
CA THR A 70 -2.06 11.35 -14.81
C THR A 70 -2.03 10.90 -16.28
N GLY A 71 -2.90 11.49 -17.08
CA GLY A 71 -2.88 11.37 -18.54
C GLY A 71 -2.40 12.65 -19.22
N THR A 72 -1.90 13.61 -18.44
CA THR A 72 -1.39 14.88 -18.98
C THR A 72 -0.06 14.63 -19.66
N VAL A 73 0.06 15.07 -20.92
CA VAL A 73 1.33 15.05 -21.63
C VAL A 73 2.26 16.10 -21.02
N ALA A 74 3.45 15.68 -20.67
CA ALA A 74 4.51 16.56 -20.19
C ALA A 74 5.78 16.30 -21.01
N THR A 75 6.52 17.35 -21.28
CA THR A 75 7.78 17.31 -22.03
C THR A 75 8.91 17.86 -21.17
N GLY A 76 10.10 17.33 -21.36
CA GLY A 76 11.31 17.79 -20.69
C GLY A 76 12.52 17.68 -21.60
N THR A 77 13.54 18.43 -21.26
CA THR A 77 14.79 18.50 -22.04
C THR A 77 16.02 18.17 -21.20
N THR A 78 15.85 18.02 -19.90
CA THR A 78 16.94 17.64 -19.00
C THR A 78 17.21 16.14 -19.12
N VAL A 79 18.46 15.79 -19.32
CA VAL A 79 18.85 14.40 -19.60
C VAL A 79 19.32 13.73 -18.32
N ILE A 80 18.92 12.48 -18.11
CA ILE A 80 19.63 11.56 -17.22
C ILE A 80 20.73 10.91 -18.08
N PRO A 81 22.02 11.13 -17.77
CA PRO A 81 23.11 10.58 -18.57
C PRO A 81 23.06 9.05 -18.62
N GLN A 82 23.36 8.49 -19.77
CA GLN A 82 23.61 7.06 -19.91
C GLN A 82 25.08 6.78 -19.70
N ASP A 83 25.47 6.65 -18.47
CA ASP A 83 26.85 6.36 -18.07
C ASP A 83 26.88 5.23 -17.01
N ASN A 84 28.00 5.06 -16.34
CA ASN A 84 28.16 4.06 -15.29
C ASN A 84 27.87 4.58 -13.88
N THR A 85 27.16 5.71 -13.78
CA THR A 85 26.79 6.30 -12.48
C THR A 85 25.33 6.02 -12.15
N ILE A 86 24.99 6.14 -10.86
CA ILE A 86 23.60 6.06 -10.42
C ILE A 86 22.93 7.41 -10.78
N PRO A 87 21.73 7.41 -11.41
CA PRO A 87 21.00 8.64 -11.69
C PRO A 87 20.86 9.53 -10.45
N GLN A 88 21.09 10.82 -10.63
CA GLN A 88 21.03 11.81 -9.56
C GLN A 88 19.72 12.61 -9.61
N ILE A 89 19.24 13.07 -8.45
CA ILE A 89 18.00 13.84 -8.35
C ILE A 89 18.04 15.18 -9.12
N THR A 90 19.23 15.64 -9.46
CA THR A 90 19.46 16.84 -10.28
C THR A 90 19.44 16.56 -11.78
N GLU A 91 19.30 15.32 -12.18
CA GLU A 91 19.24 14.87 -13.56
C GLU A 91 17.81 14.56 -13.97
N GLY A 92 17.49 14.80 -15.24
CA GLY A 92 16.14 14.61 -15.76
C GLY A 92 15.14 15.64 -15.27
N ASP A 93 13.90 15.45 -15.66
CA ASP A 93 12.76 16.26 -15.25
C ASP A 93 11.78 15.41 -14.45
N GLN A 94 11.17 16.00 -13.41
CA GLN A 94 10.22 15.31 -12.56
C GLN A 94 8.81 15.33 -13.17
N TYR A 95 8.23 14.17 -13.43
CA TYR A 95 6.90 14.03 -14.01
C TYR A 95 5.83 13.54 -13.02
N MET A 96 6.24 12.84 -11.96
CA MET A 96 5.33 12.29 -10.96
C MET A 96 5.86 12.53 -9.56
N SER A 97 4.96 12.77 -8.63
CA SER A 97 5.26 12.85 -7.21
C SER A 97 4.09 12.29 -6.43
N LEU A 98 4.37 11.46 -5.44
CA LEU A 98 3.37 10.86 -4.57
C LEU A 98 3.91 10.79 -3.16
N ALA A 99 3.15 11.35 -2.21
CA ALA A 99 3.47 11.26 -0.79
C ALA A 99 2.75 10.09 -0.14
N ILE A 100 3.47 9.40 0.74
CA ILE A 100 2.90 8.39 1.63
C ILE A 100 3.45 8.63 3.03
N THR A 101 2.58 8.53 4.05
CA THR A 101 2.97 8.57 5.45
C THR A 101 2.66 7.21 6.07
N PRO A 102 3.63 6.32 6.18
CA PRO A 102 3.44 5.00 6.76
C PRO A 102 3.07 5.09 8.24
N THR A 103 2.24 4.18 8.72
CA THR A 103 1.83 4.10 10.13
C THR A 103 2.97 3.66 11.06
N SER A 104 4.04 3.12 10.50
CA SER A 104 5.26 2.71 11.23
C SER A 104 6.48 2.80 10.31
N ALA A 105 7.60 3.26 10.84
CA ALA A 105 8.88 3.28 10.15
C ALA A 105 9.41 1.87 9.79
N LEU A 106 8.88 0.82 10.44
CA LEU A 106 9.24 -0.57 10.16
C LEU A 106 8.41 -1.20 9.03
N ASN A 107 7.39 -0.50 8.54
CA ASN A 107 6.59 -1.00 7.44
C ASN A 107 7.42 -1.12 6.17
N LYS A 108 7.11 -2.10 5.35
CA LYS A 108 7.70 -2.24 4.03
C LYS A 108 6.83 -1.48 3.02
N LEU A 109 7.47 -0.72 2.16
CA LEU A 109 6.86 -0.07 1.01
C LEU A 109 7.15 -0.91 -0.24
N LEU A 110 6.13 -1.16 -1.04
CA LEU A 110 6.27 -1.63 -2.41
C LEU A 110 5.85 -0.49 -3.33
N ILE A 111 6.79 0.00 -4.10
CA ILE A 111 6.58 1.09 -5.04
C ILE A 111 6.55 0.49 -6.44
N GLN A 112 5.49 0.78 -7.19
CA GLN A 112 5.37 0.36 -8.59
C GLN A 112 5.22 1.60 -9.45
N VAL A 113 6.01 1.66 -10.51
CA VAL A 113 6.01 2.75 -11.48
C VAL A 113 5.66 2.19 -12.85
N VAL A 114 4.70 2.84 -13.51
CA VAL A 114 4.36 2.59 -14.91
C VAL A 114 4.34 3.95 -15.60
N ALA A 115 5.24 4.16 -16.55
CA ALA A 115 5.35 5.41 -17.29
C ALA A 115 5.34 5.13 -18.80
N MET A 116 4.42 5.77 -19.50
CA MET A 116 4.39 5.78 -20.95
C MET A 116 5.15 7.01 -21.43
N HIS A 117 6.11 6.82 -22.30
CA HIS A 117 6.98 7.87 -22.81
C HIS A 117 7.35 7.63 -24.26
N GLY A 118 7.86 8.65 -24.90
CA GLY A 118 8.42 8.60 -26.23
C GLY A 118 9.46 9.69 -26.41
N THR A 119 10.23 9.58 -27.45
CA THR A 119 11.22 10.57 -27.88
C THR A 119 11.04 10.88 -29.37
N PRO A 120 11.16 12.15 -29.78
CA PRO A 120 11.14 12.51 -31.19
C PRO A 120 12.45 12.15 -31.92
N THR A 121 13.42 11.59 -31.19
CA THR A 121 14.74 11.29 -31.75
C THR A 121 14.89 9.77 -31.94
N ASP A 122 15.29 9.38 -33.15
CA ASP A 122 15.61 8.00 -33.46
C ASP A 122 16.93 7.57 -32.77
N ASN A 123 17.03 6.27 -32.49
CA ASN A 123 18.20 5.66 -31.84
C ASN A 123 18.61 6.34 -30.52
N SER A 124 17.63 6.58 -29.65
CA SER A 124 17.86 7.21 -28.37
C SER A 124 17.52 6.29 -27.18
N TRP A 125 18.04 6.65 -26.03
CA TRP A 125 17.75 5.97 -24.78
C TRP A 125 16.83 6.82 -23.92
N ILE A 126 15.86 6.18 -23.29
CA ILE A 126 15.02 6.81 -22.30
C ILE A 126 15.29 6.17 -20.95
N VAL A 127 15.67 6.98 -19.99
CA VAL A 127 15.94 6.57 -18.62
C VAL A 127 14.83 7.09 -17.73
N SER A 128 14.22 6.18 -16.94
CA SER A 128 13.29 6.53 -15.88
C SER A 128 13.89 6.17 -14.54
N ALA A 129 13.84 7.08 -13.57
CA ALA A 129 14.44 6.88 -12.26
C ALA A 129 13.44 7.21 -11.13
N LEU A 130 13.54 6.49 -10.03
CA LEU A 130 12.75 6.66 -8.81
C LEU A 130 13.62 7.25 -7.71
N PHE A 131 13.16 8.33 -7.10
CA PHE A 131 13.81 8.97 -5.97
C PHE A 131 12.88 9.00 -4.75
N VAL A 132 13.44 9.11 -3.56
CA VAL A 132 12.70 9.33 -2.31
C VAL A 132 13.19 10.57 -1.60
N GLY A 133 12.26 11.46 -1.25
CA GLY A 133 12.57 12.72 -0.57
C GLY A 133 13.61 13.54 -1.33
N SER A 134 14.66 13.96 -0.64
CA SER A 134 15.79 14.71 -1.19
C SER A 134 17.05 13.85 -1.38
N THR A 135 16.93 12.54 -1.41
CA THR A 135 18.06 11.63 -1.61
C THR A 135 18.69 11.87 -2.98
N ALA A 136 20.01 12.07 -3.02
CA ALA A 136 20.70 12.38 -4.25
C ALA A 136 20.64 11.24 -5.28
N ASN A 137 20.81 10.00 -4.82
CA ASN A 137 20.88 8.83 -5.67
C ASN A 137 19.48 8.23 -5.92
N ALA A 138 19.21 7.77 -7.12
CA ALA A 138 18.00 7.02 -7.43
C ALA A 138 17.95 5.69 -6.65
N LEU A 139 16.74 5.31 -6.22
CA LEU A 139 16.47 4.02 -5.60
C LEU A 139 16.38 2.90 -6.63
N ALA A 140 15.86 3.21 -7.79
CA ALA A 140 15.72 2.29 -8.90
C ALA A 140 15.69 3.07 -10.21
N SER A 141 16.10 2.45 -11.29
CA SER A 141 16.02 3.01 -12.62
C SER A 141 15.67 1.95 -13.64
N CYS A 142 15.08 2.39 -14.74
CA CYS A 142 14.78 1.57 -15.90
C CYS A 142 15.26 2.30 -17.14
N VAL A 143 15.91 1.59 -18.04
CA VAL A 143 16.44 2.13 -19.29
C VAL A 143 15.80 1.41 -20.47
N GLN A 144 15.39 2.14 -21.47
CA GLN A 144 14.81 1.59 -22.68
C GLN A 144 15.42 2.26 -23.92
N TYR A 145 15.72 1.45 -24.93
CA TYR A 145 16.23 1.92 -26.21
C TYR A 145 15.07 2.14 -27.20
N GLU A 146 15.09 3.28 -27.84
CA GLU A 146 14.16 3.65 -28.90
C GLU A 146 14.83 3.63 -30.27
N SER A 147 14.32 2.80 -31.17
CA SER A 147 14.85 2.63 -32.51
C SER A 147 13.99 3.28 -33.61
N GLY A 148 12.97 4.05 -33.24
CA GLY A 148 12.07 4.70 -34.16
C GLY A 148 11.69 6.10 -33.70
N ILE A 149 11.54 7.03 -34.64
CA ILE A 149 11.04 8.37 -34.38
C ILE A 149 9.61 8.26 -33.86
N ASP A 150 9.28 9.02 -32.82
CA ASP A 150 7.95 9.06 -32.18
C ASP A 150 7.45 7.71 -31.66
N ALA A 151 8.33 6.77 -31.44
CA ALA A 151 7.96 5.50 -30.83
C ALA A 151 7.54 5.69 -29.37
N ILE A 152 6.42 5.06 -29.01
CA ILE A 152 5.90 5.11 -27.64
C ILE A 152 6.23 3.79 -26.94
N ARG A 153 6.73 3.90 -25.74
CA ARG A 153 7.11 2.76 -24.87
C ARG A 153 6.52 2.90 -23.47
N VAL A 154 6.50 1.79 -22.78
CA VAL A 154 6.09 1.74 -21.38
C VAL A 154 7.25 1.23 -20.54
N ASN A 155 7.78 2.07 -19.67
CA ASN A 155 8.71 1.66 -18.62
C ASN A 155 7.92 1.21 -17.40
N THR A 156 8.21 0.00 -16.94
CA THR A 156 7.63 -0.55 -15.73
C THR A 156 8.74 -1.09 -14.85
N PHE A 157 8.77 -0.62 -13.62
CA PHE A 157 9.71 -1.13 -12.61
C PHE A 157 9.13 -1.02 -11.21
N SER A 158 9.70 -1.76 -10.28
CA SER A 158 9.28 -1.75 -8.89
C SER A 158 10.49 -1.70 -7.96
N HIS A 159 10.28 -1.12 -6.78
CA HIS A 159 11.26 -1.08 -5.72
C HIS A 159 10.60 -1.37 -4.38
N SER A 160 11.29 -2.10 -3.51
CA SER A 160 10.84 -2.33 -2.15
C SER A 160 11.86 -1.82 -1.15
N MET A 161 11.37 -1.12 -0.13
CA MET A 161 12.20 -0.55 0.93
C MET A 161 11.49 -0.60 2.28
N VAL A 162 12.21 -0.37 3.35
CA VAL A 162 11.64 -0.06 4.67
C VAL A 162 11.32 1.43 4.70
N ALA A 163 10.22 1.78 5.35
CA ALA A 163 9.70 3.16 5.34
C ALA A 163 10.66 4.17 5.99
N GLY A 164 11.47 3.80 6.98
CA GLY A 164 12.52 4.60 7.58
C GLY A 164 12.02 5.79 8.41
#